data_b6aa864354c9aee0818a8d8f5c4b14b6
#
_entry.id   b6aa864354c9aee0818a8d8f5c4b14b6
#
_cell.length_a   1.000
_cell.length_b   1.000
_cell.length_c   1.000
_cell.angle_alpha   90.00
_cell.angle_beta   90.00
_cell.angle_gamma   90.00
#
_symmetry.space_group_name_H-M   'P 1'
#
loop_
_entity.id
_entity.type
_entity.pdbx_description
1 polymer ?
#
loop_
_entity_poly.entity_id
_entity_poly.type
_entity_poly.pdbx_seq_one_letter_code
_entity_poly.pdbx_strand_id
1 'polypeptide(L)'
;GVNVVDVFAPMCFGQRMGVFAGSGVGKSTLLAMMTKATDFDTVVLALTGERGREVRDMLEDTMAGKLGKTITVVSTGDESPMMRRLAPNTATAIAEYFRDRGDNVLLIVDSITRFAHAAREIAIAAGEPPVSRGYPPSVFSQLPRLLERAGPGSSNGGTITGIYAVLVDGDDHNDPVSDAIRGTLDGHIVLDRSIAAQGRFPAMDILGSISRLAQHNWSPEQGKLVASMRGLIARFEETRDLRMIGAYQAGSDPLLDQAVNLVPRIYDAMQQTPATPLSMDPYSDLAAALRPKEGA
;
A
#
# COMPACT_ATOMS: atom_id res chain seq x y z
N GLY A 1 4.98 -6.67 8.50
CA GLY A 1 6.23 -7.17 7.96
C GLY A 1 6.98 -6.18 7.07
N VAL A 2 6.40 -5.01 6.80
CA VAL A 2 7.07 -3.88 6.13
C VAL A 2 7.18 -2.75 7.14
N ASN A 3 8.38 -2.53 7.68
CA ASN A 3 8.61 -1.66 8.84
C ASN A 3 7.99 -0.27 8.71
N VAL A 4 8.16 0.40 7.56
CA VAL A 4 7.61 1.74 7.35
C VAL A 4 6.07 1.74 7.36
N VAL A 5 5.44 0.66 6.89
CA VAL A 5 3.98 0.48 6.94
C VAL A 5 3.55 0.17 8.36
N ASP A 6 4.20 -0.79 9.02
CA ASP A 6 3.86 -1.24 10.36
C ASP A 6 3.98 -0.11 11.40
N VAL A 7 4.94 0.81 11.21
CA VAL A 7 5.11 1.98 12.09
C VAL A 7 4.14 3.11 11.75
N PHE A 8 4.07 3.54 10.47
CA PHE A 8 3.40 4.80 10.10
C PHE A 8 1.98 4.64 9.55
N ALA A 9 1.61 3.47 9.06
CA ALA A 9 0.27 3.17 8.53
C ALA A 9 -0.13 1.72 8.82
N PRO A 10 -0.11 1.27 10.10
CA PRO A 10 -0.40 -0.12 10.44
C PRO A 10 -1.81 -0.51 10.05
N MET A 11 -1.98 -1.80 9.75
CA MET A 11 -3.24 -2.36 9.29
C MET A 11 -3.81 -3.32 10.34
N CYS A 12 -5.14 -3.28 10.50
CA CYS A 12 -5.90 -4.26 11.26
C CYS A 12 -6.36 -5.41 10.36
N PHE A 13 -6.60 -6.59 10.92
CA PHE A 13 -7.30 -7.65 10.22
C PHE A 13 -8.67 -7.18 9.71
N GLY A 14 -9.01 -7.52 8.48
CA GLY A 14 -10.26 -7.11 7.85
C GLY A 14 -10.25 -5.67 7.30
N GLN A 15 -9.13 -4.95 7.35
CA GLN A 15 -9.01 -3.61 6.81
C GLN A 15 -8.78 -3.63 5.29
N ARG A 16 -9.26 -2.60 4.61
CA ARG A 16 -9.08 -2.35 3.17
C ARG A 16 -8.10 -1.21 2.97
N MET A 17 -6.98 -1.50 2.30
CA MET A 17 -5.89 -0.55 2.10
C MET A 17 -5.59 -0.36 0.62
N GLY A 18 -5.44 0.86 0.17
CA GLY A 18 -4.96 1.19 -1.18
C GLY A 18 -3.45 1.37 -1.21
N VAL A 19 -2.80 0.90 -2.26
CA VAL A 19 -1.39 1.22 -2.56
C VAL A 19 -1.38 2.05 -3.85
N PHE A 20 -1.26 3.36 -3.70
CA PHE A 20 -1.27 4.33 -4.79
C PHE A 20 0.16 4.54 -5.28
N ALA A 21 0.41 4.27 -6.53
CA ALA A 21 1.75 4.29 -7.08
C ALA A 21 1.76 4.67 -8.56
N GLY A 22 2.68 5.51 -8.96
CA GLY A 22 3.07 5.66 -10.36
C GLY A 22 3.84 4.44 -10.89
N SER A 23 4.22 4.45 -12.16
CA SER A 23 5.04 3.39 -12.74
C SER A 23 6.48 3.45 -12.23
N GLY A 24 7.07 2.30 -11.86
CA GLY A 24 8.50 2.17 -11.55
C GLY A 24 8.92 2.64 -10.15
N VAL A 25 7.99 2.91 -9.24
CA VAL A 25 8.29 3.39 -7.86
C VAL A 25 8.46 2.27 -6.82
N GLY A 26 8.46 0.99 -7.23
CA GLY A 26 8.62 -0.14 -6.32
C GLY A 26 7.32 -0.76 -5.81
N LYS A 27 6.17 -0.51 -6.48
CA LYS A 27 4.86 -1.07 -6.11
C LYS A 27 4.90 -2.60 -5.99
N SER A 28 5.34 -3.30 -7.04
CA SER A 28 5.35 -4.77 -7.08
C SER A 28 6.27 -5.36 -6.01
N THR A 29 7.41 -4.71 -5.76
CA THR A 29 8.32 -5.09 -4.67
C THR A 29 7.66 -4.95 -3.29
N LEU A 30 6.96 -3.84 -3.04
CA LEU A 30 6.22 -3.64 -1.79
C LEU A 30 5.13 -4.71 -1.62
N LEU A 31 4.34 -4.99 -2.67
CA LEU A 31 3.30 -6.02 -2.62
C LEU A 31 3.90 -7.41 -2.35
N ALA A 32 5.01 -7.76 -3.00
CA ALA A 32 5.73 -9.01 -2.75
C ALA A 32 6.25 -9.10 -1.31
N MET A 33 6.72 -8.00 -0.72
CA MET A 33 7.09 -7.96 0.70
C MET A 33 5.89 -8.21 1.60
N MET A 34 4.72 -7.62 1.29
CA MET A 34 3.49 -7.81 2.06
C MET A 34 2.98 -9.26 2.01
N THR A 35 3.19 -10.02 0.91
CA THR A 35 2.82 -11.45 0.85
C THR A 35 3.61 -12.32 1.81
N LYS A 36 4.75 -11.82 2.31
CA LYS A 36 5.60 -12.54 3.28
C LYS A 36 5.10 -12.41 4.73
N ALA A 37 4.07 -11.60 4.99
CA ALA A 37 3.50 -11.46 6.32
C ALA A 37 3.09 -12.83 6.90
N THR A 38 3.44 -13.07 8.17
CA THR A 38 3.28 -14.38 8.83
C THR A 38 1.92 -14.57 9.45
N ASP A 39 1.19 -13.49 9.67
CA ASP A 39 -0.05 -13.45 10.47
C ASP A 39 -1.29 -13.88 9.69
N PHE A 40 -1.15 -14.15 8.38
CA PHE A 40 -2.24 -14.63 7.53
C PHE A 40 -2.17 -16.14 7.30
N ASP A 41 -3.33 -16.79 7.37
CA ASP A 41 -3.48 -18.23 7.12
C ASP A 41 -3.43 -18.53 5.61
N THR A 42 -4.05 -17.66 4.81
CA THR A 42 -4.13 -17.78 3.36
C THR A 42 -3.85 -16.46 2.67
N VAL A 43 -3.09 -16.48 1.57
CA VAL A 43 -2.85 -15.34 0.70
C VAL A 43 -3.53 -15.58 -0.64
N VAL A 44 -4.34 -14.62 -1.09
CA VAL A 44 -4.95 -14.65 -2.43
C VAL A 44 -4.44 -13.45 -3.22
N LEU A 45 -3.82 -13.72 -4.36
CA LEU A 45 -3.23 -12.71 -5.23
C LEU A 45 -3.98 -12.65 -6.55
N ALA A 46 -4.56 -11.51 -6.90
CA ALA A 46 -5.13 -11.24 -8.21
C ALA A 46 -4.19 -10.36 -9.02
N LEU A 47 -3.63 -10.89 -10.10
CA LEU A 47 -2.80 -10.14 -11.06
C LEU A 47 -3.66 -9.84 -12.30
N THR A 48 -4.05 -8.58 -12.45
CA THR A 48 -5.03 -8.15 -13.45
C THR A 48 -4.46 -7.11 -14.39
N GLY A 49 -4.40 -7.44 -15.67
CA GLY A 49 -3.96 -6.54 -16.72
C GLY A 49 -2.46 -6.23 -16.72
N GLU A 50 -1.67 -6.95 -15.94
CA GLU A 50 -0.22 -6.81 -15.91
C GLU A 50 0.44 -7.55 -17.08
N ARG A 51 1.67 -7.19 -17.40
CA ARG A 51 2.42 -7.85 -18.47
C ARG A 51 2.85 -9.23 -18.04
N GLY A 52 2.85 -10.21 -18.94
CA GLY A 52 3.23 -11.59 -18.63
C GLY A 52 4.60 -11.75 -17.96
N ARG A 53 5.57 -10.85 -18.26
CA ARG A 53 6.87 -10.82 -17.58
C ARG A 53 6.72 -10.36 -16.12
N GLU A 54 6.00 -9.27 -15.87
CA GLU A 54 5.77 -8.74 -14.52
C GLU A 54 5.00 -9.75 -13.65
N VAL A 55 4.06 -10.48 -14.26
CA VAL A 55 3.36 -11.60 -13.61
C VAL A 55 4.34 -12.68 -13.18
N ARG A 56 5.26 -13.08 -14.06
CA ARG A 56 6.28 -14.10 -13.76
C ARG A 56 7.18 -13.65 -12.61
N ASP A 57 7.74 -12.45 -12.71
CA ASP A 57 8.64 -11.88 -11.71
C ASP A 57 7.92 -11.83 -10.33
N MET A 58 6.66 -11.38 -10.29
CA MET A 58 5.87 -11.35 -9.07
C MET A 58 5.59 -12.74 -8.49
N LEU A 59 5.31 -13.73 -9.34
CA LEU A 59 5.11 -15.12 -8.90
C LEU A 59 6.40 -15.71 -8.33
N GLU A 60 7.55 -15.50 -8.98
CA GLU A 60 8.84 -15.97 -8.51
C GLU A 60 9.19 -15.36 -7.14
N ASP A 61 9.02 -14.05 -6.97
CA ASP A 61 9.25 -13.35 -5.71
C ASP A 61 8.31 -13.81 -4.58
N THR A 62 7.05 -14.08 -4.90
CA THR A 62 6.04 -14.53 -3.95
C THR A 62 6.24 -16.00 -3.58
N MET A 63 6.61 -16.84 -4.55
CA MET A 63 6.80 -18.28 -4.39
C MET A 63 8.09 -18.63 -3.64
N ALA A 64 9.10 -17.77 -3.65
CA ALA A 64 10.37 -18.00 -2.96
C ALA A 64 10.23 -18.18 -1.43
N GLY A 65 9.05 -17.94 -0.85
CA GLY A 65 8.84 -18.02 0.59
C GLY A 65 7.66 -18.86 1.10
N LYS A 66 6.57 -19.08 0.34
CA LYS A 66 5.33 -19.67 0.89
C LYS A 66 4.42 -20.36 -0.14
N LEU A 67 4.93 -21.29 -0.92
CA LEU A 67 4.16 -22.07 -1.92
C LEU A 67 2.87 -22.74 -1.40
N GLY A 68 2.81 -23.08 -0.12
CA GLY A 68 1.70 -23.86 0.46
C GLY A 68 0.47 -23.04 0.87
N LYS A 69 0.54 -21.70 0.88
CA LYS A 69 -0.52 -20.80 1.42
C LYS A 69 -0.97 -19.72 0.44
N THR A 70 -0.46 -19.72 -0.81
CA THR A 70 -0.76 -18.66 -1.78
C THR A 70 -1.57 -19.23 -2.95
N ILE A 71 -2.68 -18.57 -3.26
CA ILE A 71 -3.51 -18.83 -4.43
C ILE A 71 -3.43 -17.61 -5.34
N THR A 72 -3.10 -17.83 -6.62
CA THR A 72 -2.98 -16.75 -7.58
C THR A 72 -4.01 -16.87 -8.69
N VAL A 73 -4.72 -15.78 -8.97
CA VAL A 73 -5.63 -15.62 -10.11
C VAL A 73 -5.00 -14.61 -11.05
N VAL A 74 -4.72 -15.04 -12.28
CA VAL A 74 -4.01 -14.23 -13.27
C VAL A 74 -4.91 -13.95 -14.47
N SER A 75 -4.92 -12.70 -14.93
CA SER A 75 -5.45 -12.28 -16.23
C SER A 75 -4.53 -11.19 -16.76
N THR A 76 -3.74 -11.53 -17.76
CA THR A 76 -2.74 -10.61 -18.34
C THR A 76 -3.36 -9.50 -19.20
N GLY A 77 -2.56 -8.50 -19.56
CA GLY A 77 -3.03 -7.32 -20.29
C GLY A 77 -3.53 -7.61 -21.73
N ASP A 78 -3.10 -8.71 -22.31
CA ASP A 78 -3.50 -9.20 -23.63
C ASP A 78 -4.81 -10.00 -23.63
N GLU A 79 -5.34 -10.36 -22.44
CA GLU A 79 -6.64 -11.02 -22.34
C GLU A 79 -7.82 -10.05 -22.54
N SER A 80 -8.99 -10.64 -22.83
CA SER A 80 -10.22 -9.84 -23.05
C SER A 80 -10.61 -9.01 -21.85
N PRO A 81 -11.30 -7.87 -22.03
CA PRO A 81 -11.82 -7.05 -20.91
C PRO A 81 -12.69 -7.86 -19.94
N MET A 82 -13.43 -8.86 -20.47
CA MET A 82 -14.26 -9.73 -19.63
C MET A 82 -13.40 -10.55 -18.65
N MET A 83 -12.30 -11.13 -19.10
CA MET A 83 -11.38 -11.90 -18.26
C MET A 83 -10.68 -11.01 -17.25
N ARG A 84 -10.19 -9.84 -17.66
CA ARG A 84 -9.57 -8.85 -16.76
C ARG A 84 -10.53 -8.35 -15.67
N ARG A 85 -11.82 -8.19 -16.00
CA ARG A 85 -12.85 -7.86 -15.02
C ARG A 85 -13.18 -9.02 -14.10
N LEU A 86 -13.16 -10.26 -14.60
CA LEU A 86 -13.52 -11.46 -13.84
C LEU A 86 -12.46 -11.82 -12.80
N ALA A 87 -11.17 -11.65 -13.10
CA ALA A 87 -10.07 -12.10 -12.25
C ALA A 87 -10.14 -11.55 -10.79
N PRO A 88 -10.30 -10.24 -10.52
CA PRO A 88 -10.44 -9.76 -9.14
C PRO A 88 -11.69 -10.26 -8.43
N ASN A 89 -12.79 -10.45 -9.16
CA ASN A 89 -14.03 -11.02 -8.61
C ASN A 89 -13.84 -12.47 -8.19
N THR A 90 -13.13 -13.26 -9.01
CA THR A 90 -12.81 -14.68 -8.71
C THR A 90 -11.88 -14.77 -7.51
N ALA A 91 -10.83 -13.95 -7.47
CA ALA A 91 -9.91 -13.91 -6.33
C ALA A 91 -10.62 -13.53 -5.03
N THR A 92 -11.52 -12.55 -5.08
CA THR A 92 -12.33 -12.16 -3.93
C THR A 92 -13.25 -13.28 -3.47
N ALA A 93 -13.90 -14.02 -4.41
CA ALA A 93 -14.74 -15.17 -4.07
C ALA A 93 -13.94 -16.32 -3.42
N ILE A 94 -12.70 -16.54 -3.87
CA ILE A 94 -11.78 -17.49 -3.23
C ILE A 94 -11.42 -17.01 -1.82
N ALA A 95 -11.14 -15.74 -1.63
CA ALA A 95 -10.85 -15.17 -0.32
C ALA A 95 -12.05 -15.30 0.63
N GLU A 96 -13.28 -15.06 0.14
CA GLU A 96 -14.52 -15.25 0.90
C GLU A 96 -14.68 -16.70 1.36
N TYR A 97 -14.37 -17.68 0.51
CA TYR A 97 -14.44 -19.09 0.86
C TYR A 97 -13.55 -19.44 2.07
N PHE A 98 -12.31 -18.93 2.09
CA PHE A 98 -11.40 -19.18 3.21
C PHE A 98 -11.80 -18.39 4.47
N ARG A 99 -12.19 -17.11 4.31
CA ARG A 99 -12.73 -16.30 5.42
C ARG A 99 -13.91 -17.02 6.11
N ASP A 100 -14.84 -17.55 5.32
CA ASP A 100 -16.06 -18.20 5.87
C ASP A 100 -15.73 -19.53 6.58
N ARG A 101 -14.51 -20.05 6.40
CA ARG A 101 -13.96 -21.20 7.14
C ARG A 101 -13.20 -20.79 8.42
N GLY A 102 -13.06 -19.48 8.66
CA GLY A 102 -12.41 -18.95 9.85
C GLY A 102 -10.98 -18.44 9.61
N ASP A 103 -10.47 -18.47 8.38
CA ASP A 103 -9.11 -18.01 8.07
C ASP A 103 -9.00 -16.50 8.09
N ASN A 104 -7.83 -15.98 8.50
CA ASN A 104 -7.40 -14.63 8.22
C ASN A 104 -6.73 -14.59 6.85
N VAL A 105 -7.42 -14.04 5.87
CA VAL A 105 -7.01 -14.01 4.47
C VAL A 105 -6.39 -12.66 4.12
N LEU A 106 -5.22 -12.68 3.47
CA LEU A 106 -4.67 -11.51 2.79
C LEU A 106 -5.07 -11.57 1.32
N LEU A 107 -5.89 -10.63 0.87
CA LEU A 107 -6.27 -10.45 -0.53
C LEU A 107 -5.47 -9.29 -1.12
N ILE A 108 -4.66 -9.56 -2.14
CA ILE A 108 -3.94 -8.52 -2.89
C ILE A 108 -4.47 -8.47 -4.31
N VAL A 109 -4.89 -7.29 -4.76
CA VAL A 109 -5.37 -7.05 -6.14
C VAL A 109 -4.43 -6.07 -6.86
N ASP A 110 -3.67 -6.57 -7.81
CA ASP A 110 -2.79 -5.78 -8.67
C ASP A 110 -3.21 -5.89 -10.14
N SER A 111 -3.91 -4.88 -10.72
CA SER A 111 -4.34 -3.66 -10.08
C SER A 111 -5.84 -3.43 -10.24
N ILE A 112 -6.43 -2.77 -9.27
CA ILE A 112 -7.84 -2.37 -9.33
C ILE A 112 -8.11 -1.34 -10.44
N THR A 113 -7.10 -0.53 -10.80
CA THR A 113 -7.17 0.39 -11.95
C THR A 113 -7.41 -0.37 -13.26
N ARG A 114 -6.76 -1.52 -13.46
CA ARG A 114 -6.95 -2.37 -14.65
C ARG A 114 -8.34 -3.01 -14.68
N PHE A 115 -8.89 -3.34 -13.52
CA PHE A 115 -10.30 -3.74 -13.39
C PHE A 115 -11.23 -2.60 -13.85
N ALA A 116 -11.00 -1.37 -13.40
CA ALA A 116 -11.79 -0.20 -13.81
C ALA A 116 -11.70 0.06 -15.32
N HIS A 117 -10.51 -0.09 -15.92
CA HIS A 117 -10.32 0.00 -17.37
C HIS A 117 -11.13 -1.07 -18.12
N ALA A 118 -11.07 -2.32 -17.68
CA ALA A 118 -11.83 -3.41 -18.28
C ALA A 118 -13.34 -3.18 -18.15
N ALA A 119 -13.80 -2.74 -16.99
CA ALA A 119 -15.21 -2.40 -16.77
C ALA A 119 -15.67 -1.25 -17.68
N ARG A 120 -14.83 -0.22 -17.89
CA ARG A 120 -15.08 0.87 -18.83
C ARG A 120 -15.22 0.36 -20.27
N GLU A 121 -14.28 -0.47 -20.75
CA GLU A 121 -14.32 -1.04 -22.09
C GLU A 121 -15.61 -1.82 -22.34
N ILE A 122 -16.04 -2.62 -21.36
CA ILE A 122 -17.27 -3.42 -21.43
C ILE A 122 -18.50 -2.51 -21.47
N ALA A 123 -18.58 -1.52 -20.59
CA ALA A 123 -19.73 -0.62 -20.49
C ALA A 123 -19.89 0.24 -21.76
N ILE A 124 -18.80 0.77 -22.31
CA ILE A 124 -18.82 1.51 -23.58
C ILE A 124 -19.26 0.60 -24.73
N ALA A 125 -18.75 -0.62 -24.81
CA ALA A 125 -19.16 -1.58 -25.84
C ALA A 125 -20.66 -1.97 -25.71
N ALA A 126 -21.21 -1.91 -24.51
CA ALA A 126 -22.64 -2.09 -24.26
C ALA A 126 -23.50 -0.83 -24.54
N GLY A 127 -22.90 0.27 -25.00
CA GLY A 127 -23.59 1.51 -25.34
C GLY A 127 -23.80 2.49 -24.18
N GLU A 128 -23.16 2.26 -23.02
CA GLU A 128 -23.25 3.19 -21.89
C GLU A 128 -22.40 4.44 -22.16
N PRO A 129 -22.95 5.67 -22.07
CA PRO A 129 -22.21 6.88 -22.36
C PRO A 129 -21.18 7.18 -21.26
N PRO A 130 -19.96 7.64 -21.62
CA PRO A 130 -18.96 8.08 -20.66
C PRO A 130 -19.38 9.43 -20.03
N VAL A 131 -19.08 9.60 -18.72
CA VAL A 131 -19.42 10.83 -17.98
C VAL A 131 -18.20 11.51 -17.36
N SER A 132 -17.29 10.78 -16.70
CA SER A 132 -16.14 11.36 -16.02
C SER A 132 -14.85 10.79 -16.56
N ARG A 133 -14.01 11.62 -17.17
CA ARG A 133 -12.73 11.22 -17.81
C ARG A 133 -12.85 9.94 -18.66
N GLY A 134 -13.97 9.78 -19.37
CA GLY A 134 -14.22 8.63 -20.23
C GLY A 134 -14.75 7.38 -19.51
N TYR A 135 -15.05 7.44 -18.21
CA TYR A 135 -15.65 6.33 -17.47
C TYR A 135 -17.18 6.47 -17.41
N PRO A 136 -17.92 5.39 -17.77
CA PRO A 136 -19.36 5.31 -17.56
C PRO A 136 -19.76 5.21 -16.07
N PRO A 137 -20.99 5.59 -15.69
CA PRO A 137 -21.48 5.55 -14.31
C PRO A 137 -21.41 4.17 -13.67
N SER A 138 -21.62 3.11 -14.44
CA SER A 138 -21.59 1.73 -13.94
C SER A 138 -20.24 1.35 -13.35
N VAL A 139 -19.12 1.93 -13.81
CA VAL A 139 -17.79 1.66 -13.27
C VAL A 139 -17.69 2.11 -11.82
N PHE A 140 -18.19 3.32 -11.52
CA PHE A 140 -18.18 3.89 -10.16
C PHE A 140 -19.08 3.11 -9.19
N SER A 141 -20.12 2.42 -9.70
CA SER A 141 -20.94 1.54 -8.85
C SER A 141 -20.32 0.15 -8.64
N GLN A 142 -19.52 -0.34 -9.58
CA GLN A 142 -18.87 -1.65 -9.49
C GLN A 142 -17.66 -1.64 -8.55
N LEU A 143 -16.90 -0.56 -8.51
CA LEU A 143 -15.70 -0.44 -7.65
C LEU A 143 -16.02 -0.63 -6.17
N PRO A 144 -16.91 0.14 -5.53
CA PRO A 144 -17.26 -0.07 -4.12
C PRO A 144 -17.79 -1.48 -3.86
N ARG A 145 -18.64 -2.01 -4.74
CA ARG A 145 -19.20 -3.37 -4.58
C ARG A 145 -18.12 -4.45 -4.53
N LEU A 146 -17.02 -4.29 -5.28
CA LEU A 146 -15.90 -5.23 -5.23
C LEU A 146 -15.08 -5.04 -3.97
N LEU A 147 -14.74 -3.77 -3.64
CA LEU A 147 -13.87 -3.42 -2.52
C LEU A 147 -14.51 -3.77 -1.17
N GLU A 148 -15.81 -3.55 -1.01
CA GLU A 148 -16.55 -3.80 0.24
C GLU A 148 -16.74 -5.28 0.56
N ARG A 149 -16.45 -6.20 -0.36
CA ARG A 149 -16.46 -7.65 -0.09
C ARG A 149 -15.34 -8.08 0.84
N ALA A 150 -14.22 -7.33 0.88
CA ALA A 150 -13.19 -7.51 1.89
C ALA A 150 -13.68 -6.98 3.25
N GLY A 151 -13.25 -7.63 4.32
CA GLY A 151 -13.63 -7.29 5.67
C GLY A 151 -13.84 -8.51 6.56
N PRO A 152 -14.36 -8.32 7.78
CA PRO A 152 -14.64 -9.41 8.70
C PRO A 152 -15.79 -10.31 8.19
N GLY A 153 -15.70 -11.59 8.48
CA GLY A 153 -16.77 -12.58 8.24
C GLY A 153 -17.90 -12.45 9.27
N SER A 154 -19.04 -13.10 8.99
CA SER A 154 -20.28 -12.90 9.76
C SER A 154 -20.33 -13.65 11.11
N SER A 155 -19.73 -14.83 11.24
CA SER A 155 -19.96 -15.67 12.45
C SER A 155 -18.76 -16.49 12.93
N ASN A 156 -17.79 -16.78 12.08
CA ASN A 156 -16.72 -17.73 12.39
C ASN A 156 -15.36 -17.08 12.68
N GLY A 157 -15.31 -15.75 12.80
CA GLY A 157 -14.10 -15.03 13.19
C GLY A 157 -13.07 -14.82 12.08
N GLY A 158 -13.24 -15.35 10.86
CA GLY A 158 -12.33 -15.13 9.72
C GLY A 158 -12.44 -13.71 9.15
N THR A 159 -11.35 -13.23 8.52
CA THR A 159 -11.29 -11.88 7.95
C THR A 159 -10.65 -11.89 6.56
N ILE A 160 -11.00 -10.90 5.72
CA ILE A 160 -10.26 -10.58 4.51
C ILE A 160 -9.63 -9.21 4.68
N THR A 161 -8.31 -9.16 4.82
CA THR A 161 -7.55 -7.92 4.72
C THR A 161 -7.23 -7.67 3.26
N GLY A 162 -7.78 -6.59 2.69
CA GLY A 162 -7.68 -6.27 1.27
C GLY A 162 -6.61 -5.22 0.99
N ILE A 163 -5.65 -5.54 0.12
CA ILE A 163 -4.65 -4.61 -0.43
C ILE A 163 -4.97 -4.39 -1.91
N TYR A 164 -5.26 -3.16 -2.28
CA TYR A 164 -5.66 -2.80 -3.63
C TYR A 164 -4.64 -1.86 -4.26
N ALA A 165 -3.89 -2.35 -5.25
CA ALA A 165 -2.96 -1.52 -6.00
C ALA A 165 -3.71 -0.61 -6.95
N VAL A 166 -3.41 0.68 -6.87
CA VAL A 166 -3.99 1.75 -7.70
C VAL A 166 -2.86 2.38 -8.51
N LEU A 167 -2.95 2.28 -9.83
CA LEU A 167 -2.02 2.95 -10.72
C LEU A 167 -2.46 4.41 -10.88
N VAL A 168 -1.54 5.32 -10.55
CA VAL A 168 -1.75 6.77 -10.69
C VAL A 168 -0.96 7.22 -11.91
N ASP A 169 -1.67 7.41 -13.04
CA ASP A 169 -1.04 7.82 -14.28
C ASP A 169 -0.58 9.29 -14.19
N GLY A 170 0.70 9.52 -14.49
CA GLY A 170 1.28 10.87 -14.46
C GLY A 170 1.30 11.54 -13.09
N ASP A 171 1.22 10.73 -12.02
CA ASP A 171 1.13 11.22 -10.62
C ASP A 171 -0.11 12.13 -10.38
N ASP A 172 -1.16 11.99 -11.23
CA ASP A 172 -2.43 12.72 -11.09
C ASP A 172 -3.35 12.08 -10.05
N HIS A 173 -3.19 12.51 -8.80
CA HIS A 173 -4.04 12.08 -7.68
C HIS A 173 -5.50 12.53 -7.75
N ASN A 174 -5.87 13.38 -8.74
CA ASN A 174 -7.24 13.85 -8.97
C ASN A 174 -8.00 13.00 -10.01
N ASP A 175 -7.50 11.81 -10.34
CA ASP A 175 -8.23 10.86 -11.18
C ASP A 175 -9.52 10.38 -10.47
N PRO A 176 -10.71 10.46 -11.12
CA PRO A 176 -11.98 10.13 -10.48
C PRO A 176 -12.08 8.67 -10.01
N VAL A 177 -11.39 7.75 -10.67
CA VAL A 177 -11.34 6.34 -10.24
C VAL A 177 -10.51 6.20 -8.98
N SER A 178 -9.34 6.85 -8.94
CA SER A 178 -8.47 6.90 -7.76
C SER A 178 -9.18 7.52 -6.56
N ASP A 179 -9.95 8.59 -6.77
CA ASP A 179 -10.73 9.25 -5.72
C ASP A 179 -11.89 8.37 -5.22
N ALA A 180 -12.63 7.74 -6.12
CA ALA A 180 -13.70 6.80 -5.75
C ALA A 180 -13.16 5.60 -4.94
N ILE A 181 -12.01 5.07 -5.31
CA ILE A 181 -11.34 3.99 -4.57
C ILE A 181 -10.92 4.50 -3.19
N ARG A 182 -10.25 5.66 -3.11
CA ARG A 182 -9.80 6.26 -1.84
C ARG A 182 -10.94 6.53 -0.87
N GLY A 183 -12.11 6.93 -1.39
CA GLY A 183 -13.33 7.15 -0.60
C GLY A 183 -13.91 5.88 0.02
N THR A 184 -13.70 4.72 -0.61
CA THR A 184 -14.24 3.42 -0.17
C THR A 184 -13.32 2.69 0.80
N LEU A 185 -12.01 2.97 0.76
CA LEU A 185 -10.99 2.26 1.54
C LEU A 185 -10.84 2.83 2.96
N ASP A 186 -10.31 2.00 3.86
CA ASP A 186 -10.05 2.36 5.26
C ASP A 186 -8.66 3.00 5.45
N GLY A 187 -7.93 3.22 4.37
CA GLY A 187 -6.64 3.89 4.36
C GLY A 187 -5.91 3.72 3.02
N HIS A 188 -4.78 4.37 2.90
CA HIS A 188 -3.95 4.29 1.70
C HIS A 188 -2.47 4.52 2.00
N ILE A 189 -1.63 3.85 1.23
CA ILE A 189 -0.19 4.03 1.16
C ILE A 189 0.10 4.72 -0.17
N VAL A 190 0.84 5.82 -0.14
CA VAL A 190 1.30 6.53 -1.33
C VAL A 190 2.77 6.22 -1.54
N LEU A 191 3.12 5.72 -2.73
CA LEU A 191 4.51 5.59 -3.16
C LEU A 191 4.86 6.76 -4.07
N ASP A 192 5.93 7.46 -3.72
CA ASP A 192 6.35 8.69 -4.39
C ASP A 192 7.62 8.48 -5.21
N ARG A 193 7.61 9.01 -6.44
CA ARG A 193 8.74 8.90 -7.38
C ARG A 193 9.96 9.68 -6.93
N SER A 194 9.77 10.82 -6.26
CA SER A 194 10.89 11.64 -5.76
C SER A 194 11.63 10.94 -4.62
N ILE A 195 10.91 10.16 -3.81
CA ILE A 195 11.47 9.31 -2.75
C ILE A 195 12.25 8.14 -3.36
N ALA A 196 11.67 7.48 -4.38
CA ALA A 196 12.35 6.42 -5.13
C ALA A 196 13.63 6.92 -5.82
N ALA A 197 13.59 8.12 -6.41
CA ALA A 197 14.75 8.75 -7.04
C ALA A 197 15.89 9.06 -6.06
N GLN A 198 15.61 9.20 -4.78
CA GLN A 198 16.60 9.33 -3.71
C GLN A 198 17.19 7.98 -3.26
N GLY A 199 16.76 6.85 -3.86
CA GLY A 199 17.19 5.50 -3.49
C GLY A 199 16.56 5.00 -2.18
N ARG A 200 15.54 5.65 -1.64
CA ARG A 200 14.85 5.23 -0.42
C ARG A 200 13.73 4.23 -0.76
N PHE A 201 13.84 3.02 -0.25
CA PHE A 201 12.85 1.95 -0.47
C PHE A 201 12.47 1.25 0.83
N PRO A 202 11.16 0.92 1.06
CA PRO A 202 10.02 1.29 0.19
C PRO A 202 9.86 2.80 0.05
N ALA A 203 9.48 3.26 -1.16
CA ALA A 203 9.39 4.69 -1.48
C ALA A 203 8.07 5.31 -0.96
N MET A 204 7.71 4.98 0.29
CA MET A 204 6.47 5.42 0.93
C MET A 204 6.55 6.89 1.35
N ASP A 205 5.63 7.70 0.88
CA ASP A 205 5.36 9.01 1.44
C ASP A 205 4.64 8.84 2.80
N ILE A 206 5.40 9.06 3.87
CA ILE A 206 4.91 8.89 5.25
C ILE A 206 3.81 9.92 5.56
N LEU A 207 3.91 11.14 5.05
CA LEU A 207 2.95 12.21 5.32
C LEU A 207 1.67 12.03 4.50
N GLY A 208 1.80 11.61 3.24
CA GLY A 208 0.69 11.35 2.34
C GLY A 208 -0.03 10.02 2.57
N SER A 209 0.52 9.13 3.42
CA SER A 209 -0.07 7.82 3.71
C SER A 209 -0.86 7.85 5.03
N ILE A 210 -2.01 7.15 5.06
CA ILE A 210 -2.88 7.12 6.22
C ILE A 210 -3.52 5.74 6.41
N SER A 211 -3.63 5.29 7.66
CA SER A 211 -4.51 4.21 8.08
C SER A 211 -5.54 4.76 9.07
N ARG A 212 -6.83 4.66 8.72
CA ARG A 212 -7.92 5.15 9.58
C ARG A 212 -8.08 4.34 10.86
N LEU A 213 -7.59 3.10 10.85
CA LEU A 213 -7.66 2.17 11.99
C LEU A 213 -6.33 2.08 12.77
N ALA A 214 -5.34 2.90 12.44
CA ALA A 214 -4.04 2.86 13.08
C ALA A 214 -4.10 2.98 14.62
N GLN A 215 -5.04 3.76 15.14
CA GLN A 215 -5.23 3.93 16.58
C GLN A 215 -5.60 2.64 17.32
N HIS A 216 -6.14 1.64 16.63
CA HIS A 216 -6.45 0.33 17.21
C HIS A 216 -5.22 -0.58 17.29
N ASN A 217 -4.17 -0.28 16.52
CA ASN A 217 -2.91 -1.04 16.51
C ASN A 217 -1.83 -0.41 17.39
N TRP A 218 -1.85 0.93 17.53
CA TRP A 218 -0.85 1.61 18.36
C TRP A 218 -1.19 1.55 19.84
N SER A 219 -0.18 1.31 20.68
CA SER A 219 -0.29 1.70 22.09
C SER A 219 -0.35 3.24 22.18
N PRO A 220 -0.85 3.80 23.32
CA PRO A 220 -0.83 5.25 23.53
C PRO A 220 0.56 5.88 23.35
N GLU A 221 1.63 5.16 23.76
CA GLU A 221 3.01 5.60 23.64
C GLU A 221 3.48 5.58 22.17
N GLN A 222 3.16 4.51 21.46
CA GLN A 222 3.47 4.38 20.02
C GLN A 222 2.75 5.47 19.21
N GLY A 223 1.48 5.74 19.50
CA GLY A 223 0.72 6.80 18.85
C GLY A 223 1.35 8.19 19.04
N LYS A 224 1.79 8.52 20.27
CA LYS A 224 2.49 9.76 20.57
C LYS A 224 3.85 9.84 19.84
N LEU A 225 4.59 8.75 19.83
CA LEU A 225 5.89 8.67 19.13
C LEU A 225 5.70 8.90 17.62
N VAL A 226 4.75 8.22 17.00
CA VAL A 226 4.46 8.37 15.55
C VAL A 226 4.01 9.81 15.24
N ALA A 227 3.14 10.39 16.06
CA ALA A 227 2.71 11.79 15.88
C ALA A 227 3.89 12.77 15.96
N SER A 228 4.80 12.58 16.94
CA SER A 228 6.01 13.38 17.06
C SER A 228 6.93 13.22 15.84
N MET A 229 7.17 12.00 15.39
CA MET A 229 8.01 11.73 14.22
C MET A 229 7.41 12.32 12.93
N ARG A 230 6.08 12.22 12.73
CA ARG A 230 5.41 12.87 11.60
C ARG A 230 5.57 14.39 11.64
N GLY A 231 5.49 15.01 12.83
CA GLY A 231 5.73 16.45 13.01
C GLY A 231 7.15 16.86 12.62
N LEU A 232 8.16 16.07 13.02
CA LEU A 232 9.55 16.30 12.63
C LEU A 232 9.76 16.12 11.12
N ILE A 233 9.18 15.08 10.52
CA ILE A 233 9.24 14.84 9.08
C ILE A 233 8.58 15.98 8.32
N ALA A 234 7.40 16.46 8.74
CA ALA A 234 6.72 17.59 8.12
C ALA A 234 7.60 18.84 8.15
N ARG A 235 8.16 19.19 9.32
CA ARG A 235 9.05 20.33 9.46
C ARG A 235 10.30 20.21 8.60
N PHE A 236 10.85 19.01 8.50
CA PHE A 236 12.00 18.73 7.65
C PHE A 236 11.66 18.91 6.16
N GLU A 237 10.55 18.40 5.68
CA GLU A 237 10.18 18.51 4.26
C GLU A 237 9.77 19.95 3.90
N GLU A 238 9.01 20.66 4.75
CA GLU A 238 8.64 22.06 4.55
C GLU A 238 9.86 22.98 4.41
N THR A 239 10.96 22.67 5.08
CA THR A 239 12.17 23.50 5.07
C THR A 239 13.22 23.02 4.06
N ARG A 240 12.88 22.11 3.17
CA ARG A 240 13.80 21.51 2.20
C ARG A 240 14.50 22.59 1.35
N ASP A 241 13.74 23.52 0.78
CA ASP A 241 14.28 24.56 -0.09
C ASP A 241 15.21 25.50 0.68
N LEU A 242 14.83 25.88 1.91
CA LEU A 242 15.69 26.71 2.78
C LEU A 242 17.03 26.03 3.07
N ARG A 243 17.01 24.71 3.30
CA ARG A 243 18.23 23.94 3.54
C ARG A 243 19.08 23.80 2.27
N MET A 244 18.43 23.64 1.10
CA MET A 244 19.14 23.51 -0.18
C MET A 244 19.88 24.79 -0.58
N ILE A 245 19.31 25.97 -0.32
CA ILE A 245 19.96 27.28 -0.60
C ILE A 245 20.91 27.72 0.52
N GLY A 246 21.11 26.90 1.56
CA GLY A 246 22.02 27.21 2.67
C GLY A 246 21.50 28.28 3.65
N ALA A 247 20.19 28.61 3.62
CA ALA A 247 19.59 29.61 4.51
C ALA A 247 19.29 29.06 5.92
N TYR A 248 19.43 27.74 6.14
CA TYR A 248 19.32 27.14 7.46
C TYR A 248 20.56 27.43 8.30
N GLN A 249 20.33 27.90 9.54
CA GLN A 249 21.37 28.12 10.54
C GLN A 249 21.05 27.30 11.79
N ALA A 250 21.98 26.43 12.19
CA ALA A 250 21.82 25.63 13.41
C ALA A 250 21.71 26.57 14.64
N GLY A 251 20.78 26.21 15.55
CA GLY A 251 20.49 27.02 16.75
C GLY A 251 19.41 28.10 16.56
N SER A 252 18.94 28.34 15.34
CA SER A 252 17.89 29.34 15.09
C SER A 252 16.47 28.81 15.37
N ASP A 253 16.24 27.51 15.18
CA ASP A 253 14.98 26.82 15.41
C ASP A 253 15.25 25.44 16.02
N PRO A 254 15.05 25.25 17.33
CA PRO A 254 15.33 24.00 18.01
C PRO A 254 14.56 22.78 17.45
N LEU A 255 13.33 23.01 16.95
CA LEU A 255 12.54 21.94 16.33
C LEU A 255 13.11 21.54 14.98
N LEU A 256 13.55 22.51 14.19
CA LEU A 256 14.20 22.24 12.90
C LEU A 256 15.57 21.58 13.11
N ASP A 257 16.35 22.00 14.10
CA ASP A 257 17.61 21.35 14.44
C ASP A 257 17.41 19.87 14.80
N GLN A 258 16.37 19.58 15.59
CA GLN A 258 15.98 18.21 15.92
C GLN A 258 15.55 17.45 14.65
N ALA A 259 14.76 18.06 13.78
CA ALA A 259 14.30 17.44 12.54
C ALA A 259 15.48 17.13 11.59
N VAL A 260 16.41 18.04 11.42
CA VAL A 260 17.62 17.85 10.59
C VAL A 260 18.50 16.72 11.11
N ASN A 261 18.57 16.53 12.42
CA ASN A 261 19.34 15.46 13.04
C ASN A 261 18.63 14.09 12.94
N LEU A 262 17.33 14.04 13.26
CA LEU A 262 16.62 12.77 13.43
C LEU A 262 15.99 12.23 12.15
N VAL A 263 15.45 13.09 11.26
CA VAL A 263 14.69 12.61 10.09
C VAL A 263 15.51 11.77 9.13
N PRO A 264 16.77 12.08 8.78
CA PRO A 264 17.60 11.21 7.98
C PRO A 264 17.76 9.80 8.62
N ARG A 265 17.92 9.75 9.94
CA ARG A 265 18.06 8.48 10.69
C ARG A 265 16.74 7.70 10.75
N ILE A 266 15.58 8.37 10.81
CA ILE A 266 14.28 7.74 10.67
C ILE A 266 14.16 7.11 9.27
N TYR A 267 14.52 7.85 8.24
CA TYR A 267 14.45 7.33 6.87
C TYR A 267 15.38 6.13 6.67
N ASP A 268 16.60 6.19 7.18
CA ASP A 268 17.56 5.08 7.08
C ASP A 268 17.06 3.83 7.81
N ALA A 269 16.48 4.00 9.02
CA ALA A 269 15.93 2.89 9.81
C ALA A 269 14.71 2.24 9.17
N MET A 270 13.98 2.97 8.33
CA MET A 270 12.79 2.47 7.63
C MET A 270 13.10 1.86 6.26
N GLN A 271 14.34 1.92 5.78
CA GLN A 271 14.72 1.25 4.54
C GLN A 271 14.68 -0.27 4.71
N GLN A 272 14.08 -0.92 3.72
CA GLN A 272 13.92 -2.37 3.73
C GLN A 272 13.90 -2.91 2.30
N THR A 273 14.52 -4.06 2.09
CA THR A 273 14.51 -4.80 0.83
C THR A 273 13.76 -6.12 1.00
N PRO A 274 13.39 -6.82 -0.09
CA PRO A 274 12.79 -8.15 0.01
C PRO A 274 13.66 -9.19 0.71
N ALA A 275 14.98 -8.97 0.78
CA ALA A 275 15.93 -9.84 1.47
C ALA A 275 16.10 -9.49 2.97
N THR A 276 15.61 -8.33 3.41
CA THR A 276 15.68 -7.92 4.81
C THR A 276 14.83 -8.87 5.66
N PRO A 277 15.34 -9.44 6.76
CA PRO A 277 14.55 -10.24 7.68
C PRO A 277 13.36 -9.45 8.22
N LEU A 278 12.24 -10.14 8.47
CA LEU A 278 11.08 -9.52 9.10
C LEU A 278 11.43 -9.10 10.53
N SER A 279 11.14 -7.85 10.87
CA SER A 279 11.24 -7.37 12.25
C SER A 279 10.08 -7.92 13.09
N MET A 280 10.38 -8.34 14.32
CA MET A 280 9.35 -8.74 15.29
C MET A 280 8.81 -7.52 16.07
N ASP A 281 9.59 -6.44 16.15
CA ASP A 281 9.20 -5.17 16.78
C ASP A 281 9.87 -3.99 16.08
N PRO A 282 9.26 -3.47 15.00
CA PRO A 282 9.81 -2.36 14.24
C PRO A 282 9.91 -1.05 15.04
N TYR A 283 9.15 -0.92 16.14
CA TYR A 283 9.25 0.26 17.03
C TYR A 283 10.52 0.20 17.88
N SER A 284 10.85 -0.95 18.44
CA SER A 284 12.10 -1.15 19.17
C SER A 284 13.33 -0.97 18.29
N ASP A 285 13.27 -1.48 17.06
CA ASP A 285 14.34 -1.31 16.07
C ASP A 285 14.56 0.16 15.73
N LEU A 286 13.46 0.89 15.48
CA LEU A 286 13.50 2.33 15.23
C LEU A 286 14.04 3.10 16.44
N ALA A 287 13.55 2.79 17.65
CA ALA A 287 14.03 3.43 18.87
C ALA A 287 15.53 3.20 19.09
N ALA A 288 16.02 2.00 18.81
CA ALA A 288 17.46 1.69 18.88
C ALA A 288 18.27 2.49 17.86
N ALA A 289 17.76 2.61 16.62
CA ALA A 289 18.40 3.39 15.57
C ALA A 289 18.45 4.91 15.88
N LEU A 290 17.51 5.43 16.66
CA LEU A 290 17.43 6.85 17.03
C LEU A 290 18.20 7.22 18.30
N ARG A 291 18.71 6.26 19.07
CA ARG A 291 19.55 6.55 20.26
C ARG A 291 20.81 7.31 19.85
N PRO A 292 21.26 8.29 20.65
CA PRO A 292 22.55 8.92 20.42
C PRO A 292 23.63 7.83 20.33
N LYS A 293 24.49 7.91 19.32
CA LYS A 293 25.69 7.04 19.31
C LYS A 293 26.56 7.50 20.47
N GLU A 294 26.73 6.66 21.48
CA GLU A 294 27.68 6.91 22.57
C GLU A 294 29.07 7.09 21.93
N GLY A 295 29.60 8.30 21.96
CA GLY A 295 30.99 8.59 21.55
C GLY A 295 31.18 9.41 20.26
N ALA A 296 30.26 10.29 19.83
CA ALA A 296 30.53 11.27 18.76
C ALA A 296 30.65 12.68 19.34
#